data_953f51ba94719480ce15ea96c2fff075
#
_entry.id   953f51ba94719480ce15ea96c2fff075
#
_cell.length_a   1.000
_cell.length_b   1.000
_cell.length_c   1.000
_cell.angle_alpha   90.00
_cell.angle_beta   90.00
_cell.angle_gamma   90.00
#
_symmetry.space_group_name_H-M   'P 1'
#
loop_
_entity.id
_entity.type
_entity.pdbx_description
1 polymer ?
#
loop_
_entity_poly.entity_id
_entity_poly.type
_entity_poly.pdbx_seq_one_letter_code
_entity_poly.pdbx_strand_id
1 'polypeptide(L)'
;MCIAGQQALSDFRIKKLNEALGKIDADIVLLEVVYQYYVQLNNDLDAQNMERLAALLLSSEPVVKLDETTQKIRVVPRIGTISAWSSKATDIAHACNLTMISRIERGVCYAYSAPETITTEQQHKIEQTLHDRMTESVLTDLMPADSLFVEQAPQPITVVELLVEGRSALQNANQELGLALSDDEIDYLYEHYQAMNRNPTDAELMMFAQANSEHCRHKIFNADWIIDGTERPEKLFAMIK
;
A
#
# COMPACT_ATOMS: atom_id res chain seq x y z
N MET A 1 -21.17 1.85 1.88
CA MET A 1 -21.75 3.13 1.36
C MET A 1 -20.70 3.87 0.56
N CYS A 2 -21.10 4.63 -0.47
CA CYS A 2 -20.18 5.37 -1.34
C CYS A 2 -20.62 6.84 -1.42
N ILE A 3 -19.67 7.79 -1.24
CA ILE A 3 -19.93 9.24 -1.20
C ILE A 3 -18.98 9.91 -2.18
N ALA A 4 -19.50 10.77 -3.05
CA ALA A 4 -18.69 11.61 -3.94
C ALA A 4 -18.04 12.76 -3.16
N GLY A 5 -16.80 13.05 -3.50
CA GLY A 5 -16.03 14.15 -2.90
C GLY A 5 -15.68 15.24 -3.90
N GLN A 6 -14.78 16.10 -3.51
CA GLN A 6 -14.28 17.20 -4.34
C GLN A 6 -13.39 16.70 -5.48
N GLN A 7 -13.02 17.62 -6.38
CA GLN A 7 -12.02 17.40 -7.41
C GLN A 7 -10.73 16.83 -6.81
N ALA A 8 -10.30 15.69 -7.34
CA ALA A 8 -9.15 14.93 -6.79
C ALA A 8 -7.81 15.44 -7.31
N LEU A 9 -7.76 15.99 -8.51
CA LEU A 9 -6.55 16.43 -9.17
C LEU A 9 -6.63 17.89 -9.58
N SER A 10 -5.48 18.57 -9.56
CA SER A 10 -5.38 19.92 -10.11
C SER A 10 -5.53 19.91 -11.64
N ASP A 11 -5.95 21.02 -12.22
CA ASP A 11 -6.12 21.20 -13.66
C ASP A 11 -4.83 20.88 -14.44
N PHE A 12 -3.68 21.21 -13.87
CA PHE A 12 -2.37 20.86 -14.45
C PHE A 12 -2.18 19.32 -14.55
N ARG A 13 -2.55 18.58 -13.51
CA ARG A 13 -2.46 17.10 -13.53
C ARG A 13 -3.46 16.49 -14.48
N ILE A 14 -4.69 17.01 -14.53
CA ILE A 14 -5.73 16.57 -15.50
C ILE A 14 -5.24 16.79 -16.93
N LYS A 15 -4.66 17.96 -17.23
CA LYS A 15 -4.08 18.25 -18.54
C LYS A 15 -2.98 17.25 -18.93
N LYS A 16 -2.06 16.98 -17.99
CA LYS A 16 -0.96 16.01 -18.22
C LYS A 16 -1.48 14.59 -18.47
N LEU A 17 -2.52 14.17 -17.76
CA LEU A 17 -3.16 12.88 -17.98
C LEU A 17 -3.88 12.84 -19.34
N ASN A 18 -4.57 13.89 -19.72
CA ASN A 18 -5.21 13.99 -21.04
C ASN A 18 -4.18 13.92 -22.18
N GLU A 19 -3.00 14.53 -22.02
CA GLU A 19 -1.90 14.39 -22.99
C GLU A 19 -1.38 12.93 -23.08
N ALA A 20 -1.39 12.20 -21.98
CA ALA A 20 -1.00 10.79 -21.96
C ALA A 20 -2.07 9.87 -22.56
N LEU A 21 -3.33 10.10 -22.21
CA LEU A 21 -4.48 9.35 -22.74
C LEU A 21 -4.67 9.58 -24.23
N GLY A 22 -4.51 10.82 -24.71
CA GLY A 22 -4.57 11.18 -26.12
C GLY A 22 -3.52 10.48 -27.01
N LYS A 23 -2.45 9.91 -26.41
CA LYS A 23 -1.50 9.05 -27.14
C LYS A 23 -2.04 7.63 -27.35
N ILE A 24 -3.01 7.21 -26.55
CA ILE A 24 -3.70 5.92 -26.72
C ILE A 24 -4.77 6.06 -27.79
N ASP A 25 -5.59 7.11 -27.66
CA ASP A 25 -6.59 7.51 -28.64
C ASP A 25 -6.95 8.98 -28.40
N ALA A 26 -7.05 9.78 -29.48
CA ALA A 26 -7.32 11.21 -29.43
C ALA A 26 -8.71 11.58 -28.86
N ASP A 27 -9.66 10.65 -28.92
CA ASP A 27 -11.02 10.85 -28.45
C ASP A 27 -11.19 10.49 -26.97
N ILE A 28 -10.14 10.00 -26.31
CA ILE A 28 -10.14 9.73 -24.86
C ILE A 28 -9.79 11.00 -24.10
N VAL A 29 -10.78 11.54 -23.40
CA VAL A 29 -10.64 12.80 -22.63
C VAL A 29 -11.27 12.65 -21.25
N LEU A 30 -10.55 13.00 -20.21
CA LEU A 30 -11.07 13.10 -18.84
C LEU A 30 -12.09 14.24 -18.77
N LEU A 31 -13.30 13.93 -18.31
CA LEU A 31 -14.40 14.86 -18.11
C LEU A 31 -14.46 15.34 -16.68
N GLU A 32 -14.26 14.42 -15.72
CA GLU A 32 -14.30 14.70 -14.30
C GLU A 32 -13.35 13.75 -13.56
N VAL A 33 -12.67 14.27 -12.53
CA VAL A 33 -11.79 13.47 -11.66
C VAL A 33 -12.08 13.88 -10.23
N VAL A 34 -12.80 13.02 -9.49
CA VAL A 34 -13.26 13.34 -8.13
C VAL A 34 -12.82 12.28 -7.13
N TYR A 35 -12.65 12.68 -5.89
CA TYR A 35 -12.53 11.73 -4.81
C TYR A 35 -13.81 10.92 -4.66
N GLN A 36 -13.66 9.67 -4.32
CA GLN A 36 -14.75 8.78 -3.96
C GLN A 36 -14.45 8.14 -2.62
N TYR A 37 -15.34 8.34 -1.66
CA TYR A 37 -15.18 7.79 -0.32
C TYR A 37 -16.02 6.54 -0.17
N TYR A 38 -15.39 5.50 0.30
CA TYR A 38 -16.00 4.21 0.63
C TYR A 38 -16.08 4.10 2.14
N VAL A 39 -17.28 3.91 2.67
CA VAL A 39 -17.53 3.91 4.11
C VAL A 39 -18.15 2.57 4.50
N GLN A 40 -17.46 1.88 5.40
CA GLN A 40 -17.96 0.68 6.06
C GLN A 40 -18.66 1.07 7.35
N LEU A 41 -19.87 0.57 7.54
CA LEU A 41 -20.73 0.87 8.68
C LEU A 41 -20.96 -0.38 9.50
N ASN A 42 -20.94 -0.23 10.83
CA ASN A 42 -21.41 -1.26 11.79
C ASN A 42 -22.92 -1.15 12.01
N ASN A 43 -23.48 0.04 11.89
CA ASN A 43 -24.89 0.35 12.02
C ASN A 43 -25.27 1.47 11.04
N ASP A 44 -26.55 1.57 10.71
CA ASP A 44 -27.06 2.62 9.83
C ASP A 44 -26.81 4.02 10.40
N LEU A 45 -26.58 4.98 9.51
CA LEU A 45 -26.47 6.38 9.83
C LEU A 45 -27.85 7.06 9.75
N ASP A 46 -28.21 7.81 10.79
CA ASP A 46 -29.32 8.73 10.71
C ASP A 46 -29.01 9.97 9.85
N ALA A 47 -29.99 10.79 9.53
CA ALA A 47 -29.84 11.96 8.67
C ALA A 47 -28.80 12.95 9.22
N GLN A 48 -28.78 13.18 10.52
CA GLN A 48 -27.86 14.13 11.17
C GLN A 48 -26.41 13.65 11.08
N ASN A 49 -26.16 12.37 11.33
CA ASN A 49 -24.84 11.76 11.21
C ASN A 49 -24.38 11.69 9.75
N MET A 50 -25.31 11.51 8.81
CA MET A 50 -25.01 11.57 7.38
C MET A 50 -24.56 12.99 6.96
N GLU A 51 -25.27 14.05 7.39
CA GLU A 51 -24.86 15.44 7.13
C GLU A 51 -23.49 15.74 7.73
N ARG A 52 -23.24 15.29 8.96
CA ARG A 52 -21.95 15.46 9.63
C ARG A 52 -20.82 14.76 8.87
N LEU A 53 -21.04 13.53 8.44
CA LEU A 53 -20.08 12.79 7.63
C LEU A 53 -19.81 13.48 6.29
N ALA A 54 -20.85 13.91 5.59
CA ALA A 54 -20.73 14.64 4.34
C ALA A 54 -19.92 15.93 4.50
N ALA A 55 -20.16 16.68 5.59
CA ALA A 55 -19.41 17.89 5.91
C ALA A 55 -17.92 17.59 6.20
N LEU A 56 -17.63 16.52 6.97
CA LEU A 56 -16.26 16.10 7.26
C LEU A 56 -15.47 15.68 6.00
N LEU A 57 -16.15 15.00 5.08
CA LEU A 57 -15.56 14.53 3.82
C LEU A 57 -15.56 15.60 2.74
N LEU A 58 -16.05 16.81 3.03
CA LEU A 58 -16.24 17.89 2.06
C LEU A 58 -16.96 17.38 0.81
N SER A 59 -18.00 16.57 1.04
CA SER A 59 -18.81 16.00 -0.04
C SER A 59 -19.44 17.13 -0.85
N SER A 60 -19.33 17.02 -2.17
CA SER A 60 -19.95 17.92 -3.12
C SER A 60 -20.78 17.14 -4.12
N GLU A 61 -21.81 17.75 -4.67
CA GLU A 61 -22.50 17.17 -5.80
C GLU A 61 -21.56 17.18 -7.03
N PRO A 62 -21.67 16.19 -7.93
CA PRO A 62 -20.89 16.15 -9.15
C PRO A 62 -21.06 17.45 -9.95
N VAL A 63 -19.95 18.06 -10.33
CA VAL A 63 -19.94 19.33 -11.07
C VAL A 63 -20.45 19.14 -12.51
N VAL A 64 -20.27 17.93 -13.06
CA VAL A 64 -20.65 17.60 -14.44
C VAL A 64 -21.79 16.58 -14.42
N LYS A 65 -22.88 16.87 -15.16
CA LYS A 65 -23.88 15.86 -15.45
C LYS A 65 -23.29 14.90 -16.48
N LEU A 66 -22.89 13.74 -16.01
CA LEU A 66 -22.35 12.68 -16.84
C LEU A 66 -23.52 11.98 -17.57
N ASP A 67 -23.39 11.76 -18.86
CA ASP A 67 -24.36 11.01 -19.66
C ASP A 67 -24.14 9.49 -19.54
N GLU A 68 -25.04 8.70 -20.16
CA GLU A 68 -24.97 7.24 -20.14
C GLU A 68 -23.76 6.68 -20.91
N THR A 69 -23.14 7.48 -21.78
CA THR A 69 -21.98 7.11 -22.59
C THR A 69 -20.65 7.32 -21.85
N THR A 70 -20.68 8.00 -20.70
CA THR A 70 -19.49 8.30 -19.92
C THR A 70 -18.92 7.05 -19.28
N GLN A 71 -17.68 6.73 -19.64
CA GLN A 71 -16.92 5.63 -19.01
C GLN A 71 -16.38 6.06 -17.64
N LYS A 72 -16.27 5.11 -16.71
CA LYS A 72 -15.74 5.38 -15.35
C LYS A 72 -14.72 4.34 -14.95
N ILE A 73 -13.58 4.82 -14.46
CA ILE A 73 -12.58 3.99 -13.77
C ILE A 73 -12.49 4.45 -12.32
N ARG A 74 -12.64 3.51 -11.40
CA ARG A 74 -12.51 3.75 -9.96
C ARG A 74 -11.20 3.17 -9.47
N VAL A 75 -10.29 4.05 -9.10
CA VAL A 75 -8.97 3.70 -8.55
C VAL A 75 -9.04 3.83 -7.04
N VAL A 76 -8.62 2.81 -6.35
CA VAL A 76 -8.68 2.70 -4.88
C VAL A 76 -7.32 2.26 -4.32
N PRO A 77 -7.04 2.45 -3.03
CA PRO A 77 -5.88 1.86 -2.40
C PRO A 77 -5.82 0.35 -2.63
N ARG A 78 -4.62 -0.19 -2.65
CA ARG A 78 -4.40 -1.61 -2.91
C ARG A 78 -5.26 -2.48 -2.00
N ILE A 79 -6.03 -3.39 -2.60
CA ILE A 79 -6.89 -4.34 -1.88
C ILE A 79 -6.06 -5.17 -0.89
N GLY A 80 -6.62 -5.40 0.29
CA GLY A 80 -5.94 -6.11 1.40
C GLY A 80 -5.02 -5.23 2.24
N THR A 81 -5.00 -3.90 1.99
CA THR A 81 -4.24 -2.94 2.81
C THR A 81 -5.17 -1.90 3.43
N ILE A 82 -4.73 -1.27 4.51
CA ILE A 82 -5.36 -0.08 5.11
C ILE A 82 -4.49 1.11 4.73
N SER A 83 -5.05 2.09 4.00
CA SER A 83 -4.28 3.27 3.64
C SER A 83 -3.98 4.14 4.87
N ALA A 84 -2.84 4.84 4.88
CA ALA A 84 -2.51 5.78 5.96
C ALA A 84 -3.55 6.92 6.08
N TRP A 85 -4.18 7.29 4.96
CA TRP A 85 -5.30 8.23 4.95
C TRP A 85 -6.54 7.66 5.67
N SER A 86 -6.85 6.37 5.44
CA SER A 86 -7.98 5.66 6.03
C SER A 86 -7.93 5.68 7.55
N SER A 87 -6.80 5.29 8.15
CA SER A 87 -6.64 5.28 9.60
C SER A 87 -6.93 6.67 10.19
N LYS A 88 -6.34 7.72 9.60
CA LYS A 88 -6.54 9.09 10.07
C LYS A 88 -7.98 9.57 9.91
N ALA A 89 -8.61 9.29 8.76
CA ALA A 89 -10.00 9.69 8.50
C ALA A 89 -10.99 8.99 9.43
N THR A 90 -10.78 7.70 9.70
CA THR A 90 -11.60 6.92 10.62
C THR A 90 -11.47 7.43 12.05
N ASP A 91 -10.25 7.72 12.52
CA ASP A 91 -10.01 8.32 13.83
C ASP A 91 -10.70 9.67 13.99
N ILE A 92 -10.63 10.53 12.95
CA ILE A 92 -11.33 11.84 12.97
C ILE A 92 -12.84 11.63 13.02
N ALA A 93 -13.40 10.70 12.25
CA ALA A 93 -14.83 10.41 12.30
C ALA A 93 -15.27 9.96 13.71
N HIS A 94 -14.50 9.08 14.36
CA HIS A 94 -14.75 8.64 15.73
C HIS A 94 -14.67 9.81 16.73
N ALA A 95 -13.66 10.68 16.59
CA ALA A 95 -13.53 11.89 17.42
C ALA A 95 -14.71 12.85 17.24
N CYS A 96 -15.39 12.81 16.08
CA CYS A 96 -16.61 13.56 15.81
C CYS A 96 -17.88 12.80 16.19
N ASN A 97 -17.79 11.76 17.03
CA ASN A 97 -18.91 10.92 17.51
C ASN A 97 -19.61 10.08 16.40
N LEU A 98 -18.92 9.81 15.29
CA LEU A 98 -19.42 8.89 14.24
C LEU A 98 -18.92 7.46 14.48
N THR A 99 -19.16 6.90 15.66
CA THR A 99 -18.64 5.60 16.11
C THR A 99 -19.27 4.40 15.38
N MET A 100 -20.35 4.60 14.64
CA MET A 100 -20.98 3.60 13.77
C MET A 100 -20.18 3.34 12.49
N ILE A 101 -19.21 4.18 12.17
CA ILE A 101 -18.29 3.97 11.04
C ILE A 101 -17.14 3.07 11.51
N SER A 102 -16.97 1.92 10.87
CA SER A 102 -15.83 1.05 11.17
C SER A 102 -14.58 1.45 10.40
N ARG A 103 -14.74 1.90 9.14
CA ARG A 103 -13.63 2.29 8.30
C ARG A 103 -14.06 3.20 7.15
N ILE A 104 -13.20 4.17 6.81
CA ILE A 104 -13.36 5.01 5.63
C ILE A 104 -12.14 4.83 4.74
N GLU A 105 -12.32 4.54 3.46
CA GLU A 105 -11.28 4.56 2.44
C GLU A 105 -11.56 5.62 1.39
N ARG A 106 -10.52 6.14 0.76
CA ARG A 106 -10.60 7.15 -0.29
C ARG A 106 -9.99 6.64 -1.57
N GLY A 107 -10.78 6.61 -2.64
CA GLY A 107 -10.33 6.38 -3.99
C GLY A 107 -10.52 7.62 -4.87
N VAL A 108 -10.25 7.45 -6.16
CA VAL A 108 -10.45 8.46 -7.21
C VAL A 108 -11.34 7.85 -8.30
N CYS A 109 -12.38 8.57 -8.67
CA CYS A 109 -13.21 8.22 -9.81
C CYS A 109 -12.81 9.10 -10.99
N TYR A 110 -12.37 8.47 -12.07
CA TYR A 110 -12.07 9.10 -13.34
C TYR A 110 -13.25 8.87 -14.27
N ALA A 111 -13.95 9.93 -14.66
CA ALA A 111 -14.97 9.91 -15.69
C ALA A 111 -14.36 10.44 -17.00
N TYR A 112 -14.48 9.70 -18.07
CA TYR A 112 -13.87 10.04 -19.36
C TYR A 112 -14.79 9.72 -20.55
N SER A 113 -14.66 10.50 -21.61
CA SER A 113 -15.22 10.16 -22.91
C SER A 113 -14.27 9.21 -23.64
N ALA A 114 -14.84 8.36 -24.46
CA ALA A 114 -14.07 7.44 -25.30
C ALA A 114 -14.88 7.07 -26.56
N PRO A 115 -14.23 6.56 -27.62
CA PRO A 115 -14.92 6.00 -28.76
C PRO A 115 -15.91 4.89 -28.35
N GLU A 116 -16.97 4.68 -29.16
CA GLU A 116 -17.98 3.62 -28.91
C GLU A 116 -17.34 2.23 -28.72
N THR A 117 -16.21 2.00 -29.39
CA THR A 117 -15.48 0.73 -29.31
C THR A 117 -14.05 0.96 -28.82
N ILE A 118 -13.80 0.57 -27.57
CA ILE A 118 -12.44 0.51 -27.00
C ILE A 118 -11.98 -0.95 -27.03
N THR A 119 -10.78 -1.19 -27.55
CA THR A 119 -10.18 -2.53 -27.52
C THR A 119 -9.72 -2.87 -26.09
N THR A 120 -9.62 -4.17 -25.77
CA THR A 120 -9.09 -4.63 -24.48
C THR A 120 -7.68 -4.09 -24.21
N GLU A 121 -6.86 -3.95 -25.24
CA GLU A 121 -5.51 -3.39 -25.12
C GLU A 121 -5.55 -1.90 -24.78
N GLN A 122 -6.43 -1.13 -25.40
CA GLN A 122 -6.62 0.30 -25.08
C GLN A 122 -7.13 0.46 -23.64
N GLN A 123 -8.14 -0.33 -23.24
CA GLN A 123 -8.64 -0.34 -21.86
C GLN A 123 -7.53 -0.58 -20.85
N HIS A 124 -6.68 -1.58 -21.09
CA HIS A 124 -5.55 -1.87 -20.20
C HIS A 124 -4.53 -0.73 -20.14
N LYS A 125 -4.24 -0.06 -21.27
CA LYS A 125 -3.36 1.12 -21.30
C LYS A 125 -3.95 2.31 -20.55
N ILE A 126 -5.28 2.53 -20.65
CA ILE A 126 -5.97 3.56 -19.89
C ILE A 126 -5.82 3.28 -18.38
N GLU A 127 -6.11 2.07 -17.95
CA GLU A 127 -5.97 1.66 -16.55
C GLU A 127 -4.54 1.87 -16.04
N GLN A 128 -3.53 1.42 -16.80
CA GLN A 128 -2.11 1.62 -16.45
C GLN A 128 -1.70 3.09 -16.39
N THR A 129 -2.37 3.96 -17.15
CA THR A 129 -2.09 5.41 -17.12
C THR A 129 -2.70 6.08 -15.90
N LEU A 130 -3.83 5.57 -15.41
CA LEU A 130 -4.64 6.20 -14.36
C LEU A 130 -4.34 5.68 -12.95
N HIS A 131 -3.66 4.53 -12.79
CA HIS A 131 -3.34 3.99 -11.46
C HIS A 131 -1.88 3.50 -11.32
N ASP A 132 -1.37 3.52 -10.11
CA ASP A 132 -0.10 2.92 -9.73
C ASP A 132 -0.31 1.47 -9.27
N ARG A 133 0.14 0.50 -10.06
CA ARG A 133 0.03 -0.93 -9.78
C ARG A 133 0.64 -1.37 -8.45
N MET A 134 1.57 -0.61 -7.87
CA MET A 134 2.23 -0.95 -6.62
C MET A 134 1.39 -0.60 -5.40
N THR A 135 0.64 0.50 -5.47
CA THR A 135 -0.07 1.09 -4.33
C THR A 135 -1.57 1.16 -4.50
N GLU A 136 -2.08 0.90 -5.71
CA GLU A 136 -3.47 1.08 -6.08
C GLU A 136 -4.05 -0.15 -6.80
N SER A 137 -5.36 -0.22 -6.84
CA SER A 137 -6.14 -1.22 -7.58
C SER A 137 -7.29 -0.52 -8.33
N VAL A 138 -7.69 -1.08 -9.46
CA VAL A 138 -8.88 -0.66 -10.20
C VAL A 138 -10.06 -1.52 -9.77
N LEU A 139 -11.16 -0.90 -9.35
CA LEU A 139 -12.39 -1.65 -9.05
C LEU A 139 -13.06 -2.09 -10.34
N THR A 140 -13.45 -3.35 -10.39
CA THR A 140 -14.16 -4.01 -11.48
C THR A 140 -15.38 -4.75 -10.94
N ASP A 141 -16.19 -5.32 -11.81
CA ASP A 141 -17.33 -6.17 -11.39
C ASP A 141 -16.86 -7.41 -10.62
N LEU A 142 -15.66 -7.93 -10.92
CA LEU A 142 -15.03 -9.05 -10.20
C LEU A 142 -14.38 -8.60 -8.88
N MET A 143 -14.11 -7.33 -8.70
CA MET A 143 -13.49 -6.72 -7.54
C MET A 143 -14.32 -5.50 -7.11
N PRO A 144 -15.48 -5.73 -6.48
CA PRO A 144 -16.39 -4.67 -6.05
C PRO A 144 -15.80 -3.87 -4.87
N ALA A 145 -16.44 -2.74 -4.56
CA ALA A 145 -16.00 -1.82 -3.49
C ALA A 145 -15.88 -2.49 -2.11
N ASP A 146 -16.70 -3.51 -1.84
CA ASP A 146 -16.66 -4.25 -0.57
C ASP A 146 -15.34 -5.02 -0.37
N SER A 147 -14.63 -5.32 -1.46
CA SER A 147 -13.29 -5.93 -1.41
C SER A 147 -12.27 -5.08 -0.64
N LEU A 148 -12.49 -3.75 -0.55
CA LEU A 148 -11.65 -2.85 0.24
C LEU A 148 -11.65 -3.18 1.74
N PHE A 149 -12.73 -3.77 2.23
CA PHE A 149 -12.99 -3.98 3.66
C PHE A 149 -12.83 -5.45 4.06
N VAL A 150 -12.41 -6.30 3.14
CA VAL A 150 -12.15 -7.70 3.46
C VAL A 150 -10.90 -7.78 4.33
N GLU A 151 -11.08 -8.27 5.55
CA GLU A 151 -9.99 -8.58 6.45
C GLU A 151 -9.44 -9.96 6.12
N GLN A 152 -8.12 -10.04 5.97
CA GLN A 152 -7.43 -11.32 5.86
C GLN A 152 -6.98 -11.75 7.25
N ALA A 153 -7.24 -13.02 7.59
CA ALA A 153 -6.69 -13.58 8.81
C ALA A 153 -5.15 -13.50 8.77
N PRO A 154 -4.50 -13.09 9.88
CA PRO A 154 -3.06 -13.10 9.96
C PRO A 154 -2.52 -14.51 9.71
N GLN A 155 -1.36 -14.61 9.07
CA GLN A 155 -0.69 -15.90 8.94
C GLN A 155 -0.30 -16.41 10.34
N PRO A 156 -0.37 -17.73 10.58
CA PRO A 156 0.06 -18.29 11.84
C PRO A 156 1.56 -18.03 12.04
N ILE A 157 1.94 -17.76 13.28
CA ILE A 157 3.35 -17.62 13.66
C ILE A 157 4.00 -19.00 13.61
N THR A 158 5.14 -19.10 12.97
CA THR A 158 5.96 -20.33 12.92
C THR A 158 7.06 -20.25 13.97
N VAL A 159 7.18 -21.29 14.78
CA VAL A 159 8.27 -21.42 15.75
C VAL A 159 9.44 -22.17 15.09
N VAL A 160 10.65 -21.63 15.24
CA VAL A 160 11.89 -22.26 14.75
C VAL A 160 12.52 -23.05 15.89
N GLU A 161 12.56 -24.38 15.77
CA GLU A 161 12.89 -25.32 16.86
C GLU A 161 14.38 -25.32 17.25
N LEU A 162 14.93 -24.16 17.58
CA LEU A 162 16.33 -23.95 17.91
C LEU A 162 16.81 -24.80 19.13
N LEU A 163 15.97 -24.95 20.14
CA LEU A 163 16.36 -25.71 21.35
C LEU A 163 16.51 -27.21 21.07
N VAL A 164 15.84 -27.72 20.06
CA VAL A 164 15.87 -29.14 19.65
C VAL A 164 16.92 -29.38 18.57
N GLU A 165 16.89 -28.58 17.52
CA GLU A 165 17.71 -28.75 16.32
C GLU A 165 19.04 -27.97 16.36
N GLY A 166 19.21 -27.11 17.36
CA GLY A 166 20.42 -26.32 17.51
C GLY A 166 20.58 -25.23 16.44
N ARG A 167 21.83 -24.89 16.15
CA ARG A 167 22.21 -23.86 15.17
C ARG A 167 21.67 -24.13 13.77
N SER A 168 21.49 -25.39 13.39
CA SER A 168 20.97 -25.76 12.07
C SER A 168 19.55 -25.26 11.83
N ALA A 169 18.69 -25.16 12.85
CA ALA A 169 17.37 -24.59 12.74
C ALA A 169 17.41 -23.14 12.24
N LEU A 170 18.34 -22.32 12.76
CA LEU A 170 18.53 -20.95 12.30
C LEU A 170 19.10 -20.86 10.88
N GLN A 171 20.00 -21.77 10.50
CA GLN A 171 20.53 -21.81 9.14
C GLN A 171 19.44 -22.15 8.11
N ASN A 172 18.59 -23.12 8.43
CA ASN A 172 17.45 -23.50 7.61
C ASN A 172 16.46 -22.34 7.49
N ALA A 173 16.06 -21.71 8.62
CA ALA A 173 15.20 -20.55 8.63
C ALA A 173 15.79 -19.37 7.85
N ASN A 174 17.11 -19.13 7.95
CA ASN A 174 17.81 -18.11 7.18
C ASN A 174 17.65 -18.29 5.66
N GLN A 175 17.71 -19.55 5.20
CA GLN A 175 17.52 -19.90 3.80
C GLN A 175 16.04 -19.80 3.37
N GLU A 176 15.14 -20.43 4.12
CA GLU A 176 13.71 -20.52 3.79
C GLU A 176 13.02 -19.18 3.81
N LEU A 177 13.34 -18.32 4.79
CA LEU A 177 12.77 -17.00 4.95
C LEU A 177 13.55 -15.89 4.22
N GLY A 178 14.71 -16.20 3.61
CA GLY A 178 15.54 -15.24 2.90
C GLY A 178 16.07 -14.12 3.78
N LEU A 179 16.48 -14.41 5.01
CA LEU A 179 16.86 -13.41 6.02
C LEU A 179 18.21 -12.73 5.74
N ALA A 180 19.09 -13.38 4.96
CA ALA A 180 20.44 -12.90 4.66
C ALA A 180 21.31 -12.62 5.90
N LEU A 181 21.17 -13.45 6.94
CA LEU A 181 21.99 -13.38 8.13
C LEU A 181 23.38 -13.92 7.86
N SER A 182 24.40 -13.25 8.43
CA SER A 182 25.78 -13.75 8.45
C SER A 182 25.95 -14.86 9.50
N ASP A 183 27.05 -15.62 9.41
CA ASP A 183 27.34 -16.66 10.40
C ASP A 183 27.46 -16.10 11.82
N ASP A 184 28.08 -14.93 11.97
CA ASP A 184 28.22 -14.25 13.28
C ASP A 184 26.83 -13.84 13.84
N GLU A 185 25.89 -13.43 12.99
CA GLU A 185 24.52 -13.09 13.41
C GLU A 185 23.71 -14.33 13.78
N ILE A 186 23.93 -15.45 13.10
CA ILE A 186 23.34 -16.74 13.45
C ILE A 186 23.88 -17.21 14.80
N ASP A 187 25.20 -17.11 15.03
CA ASP A 187 25.82 -17.49 16.30
C ASP A 187 25.31 -16.61 17.46
N TYR A 188 25.21 -15.29 17.24
CA TYR A 188 24.62 -14.36 18.19
C TYR A 188 23.19 -14.75 18.59
N LEU A 189 22.33 -15.01 17.60
CA LEU A 189 20.95 -15.43 17.85
C LEU A 189 20.89 -16.76 18.60
N TYR A 190 21.72 -17.72 18.18
CA TYR A 190 21.78 -19.04 18.83
C TYR A 190 22.10 -18.93 20.31
N GLU A 191 23.18 -18.23 20.68
CA GLU A 191 23.59 -18.04 22.06
C GLU A 191 22.50 -17.34 22.91
N HIS A 192 21.88 -16.30 22.37
CA HIS A 192 20.87 -15.53 23.10
C HIS A 192 19.58 -16.31 23.31
N TYR A 193 19.06 -17.00 22.28
CA TYR A 193 17.85 -17.79 22.42
C TYR A 193 18.07 -19.02 23.33
N GLN A 194 19.27 -19.62 23.30
CA GLN A 194 19.64 -20.65 24.27
C GLN A 194 19.65 -20.12 25.70
N ALA A 195 20.27 -18.95 25.93
CA ALA A 195 20.31 -18.32 27.26
C ALA A 195 18.90 -17.98 27.78
N MET A 196 17.99 -17.59 26.89
CA MET A 196 16.57 -17.34 27.22
C MET A 196 15.77 -18.64 27.40
N ASN A 197 16.31 -19.79 27.05
CA ASN A 197 15.65 -21.10 27.07
C ASN A 197 14.30 -21.09 26.33
N ARG A 198 14.24 -20.49 25.15
CA ARG A 198 13.07 -20.48 24.28
C ARG A 198 13.44 -20.49 22.80
N ASN A 199 12.52 -20.93 21.98
CA ASN A 199 12.63 -20.88 20.52
C ASN A 199 12.28 -19.50 19.98
N PRO A 200 12.93 -19.02 18.90
CA PRO A 200 12.50 -17.84 18.17
C PRO A 200 11.30 -18.15 17.28
N THR A 201 10.56 -17.09 16.94
CA THR A 201 9.55 -17.14 15.91
C THR A 201 10.09 -16.59 14.58
N ASP A 202 9.44 -16.94 13.47
CA ASP A 202 9.71 -16.39 12.14
C ASP A 202 9.64 -14.86 12.13
N ALA A 203 8.64 -14.28 12.81
CA ALA A 203 8.47 -12.83 12.95
C ALA A 203 9.67 -12.19 13.67
N GLU A 204 10.15 -12.78 14.76
CA GLU A 204 11.32 -12.26 15.51
C GLU A 204 12.60 -12.33 14.68
N LEU A 205 12.80 -13.43 13.97
CA LEU A 205 13.96 -13.57 13.07
C LEU A 205 13.89 -12.55 11.92
N MET A 206 12.70 -12.34 11.32
CA MET A 206 12.50 -11.33 10.29
C MET A 206 12.75 -9.92 10.82
N MET A 207 12.26 -9.58 12.02
CA MET A 207 12.50 -8.28 12.65
C MET A 207 14.01 -8.05 12.90
N PHE A 208 14.72 -9.07 13.40
CA PHE A 208 16.16 -9.00 13.60
C PHE A 208 16.90 -8.78 12.27
N ALA A 209 16.57 -9.56 11.24
CA ALA A 209 17.17 -9.44 9.92
C ALA A 209 16.94 -8.06 9.31
N GLN A 210 15.73 -7.50 9.42
CA GLN A 210 15.41 -6.16 8.93
C GLN A 210 16.19 -5.07 9.70
N ALA A 211 16.24 -5.16 11.03
CA ALA A 211 16.99 -4.20 11.87
C ALA A 211 18.50 -4.23 11.58
N ASN A 212 19.05 -5.38 11.20
CA ASN A 212 20.46 -5.57 10.85
C ASN A 212 20.73 -5.49 9.33
N SER A 213 19.72 -5.22 8.51
CA SER A 213 19.86 -5.12 7.07
C SER A 213 20.80 -3.98 6.65
N GLU A 214 21.27 -4.04 5.40
CA GLU A 214 22.10 -2.97 4.83
C GLU A 214 21.38 -1.61 4.84
N HIS A 215 20.05 -1.59 4.69
CA HIS A 215 19.25 -0.37 4.76
C HIS A 215 19.28 0.32 6.13
N CYS A 216 19.34 -0.45 7.22
CA CYS A 216 19.34 0.10 8.57
C CYS A 216 20.75 0.31 9.12
N ARG A 217 21.65 -0.63 8.90
CA ARG A 217 23.01 -0.61 9.49
C ARG A 217 24.12 -0.26 8.53
N HIS A 218 23.87 -0.34 7.23
CA HIS A 218 24.88 -0.09 6.19
C HIS A 218 26.17 -0.87 6.42
N LYS A 219 26.06 -2.18 6.71
CA LYS A 219 27.19 -3.03 7.09
C LYS A 219 28.31 -3.01 6.06
N ILE A 220 28.00 -3.11 4.79
CA ILE A 220 28.96 -3.09 3.68
C ILE A 220 29.62 -1.71 3.58
N PHE A 221 28.84 -0.62 3.59
CA PHE A 221 29.35 0.73 3.48
C PHE A 221 30.19 1.19 4.68
N ASN A 222 29.93 0.58 5.86
CA ASN A 222 30.68 0.85 7.09
C ASN A 222 31.75 -0.21 7.38
N ALA A 223 31.89 -1.24 6.55
CA ALA A 223 32.91 -2.28 6.73
C ALA A 223 34.35 -1.73 6.52
N ASP A 224 35.30 -2.41 7.15
CA ASP A 224 36.71 -2.22 6.85
C ASP A 224 37.05 -3.06 5.60
N TRP A 225 37.83 -2.48 4.68
CA TRP A 225 38.09 -3.08 3.38
C TRP A 225 39.54 -3.49 3.24
N ILE A 226 39.76 -4.73 2.82
CA ILE A 226 41.06 -5.25 2.40
C ILE A 226 40.99 -5.56 0.91
N ILE A 227 41.74 -4.81 0.09
CA ILE A 227 41.77 -4.98 -1.35
C ILE A 227 43.17 -5.40 -1.76
N ASP A 228 43.29 -6.56 -2.41
CA ASP A 228 44.58 -7.16 -2.82
C ASP A 228 45.59 -7.30 -1.67
N GLY A 229 45.08 -7.68 -0.49
CA GLY A 229 45.87 -7.85 0.72
C GLY A 229 46.28 -6.54 1.43
N THR A 230 45.79 -5.40 0.96
CA THR A 230 46.08 -4.07 1.53
C THR A 230 44.82 -3.53 2.21
N GLU A 231 44.92 -3.21 3.50
CA GLU A 231 43.87 -2.52 4.24
C GLU A 231 43.65 -1.11 3.73
N ARG A 232 42.38 -0.73 3.53
CA ARG A 232 42.01 0.62 3.14
C ARG A 232 41.76 1.50 4.36
N PRO A 233 42.32 2.72 4.41
CA PRO A 233 42.17 3.56 5.60
C PRO A 233 40.77 4.18 5.72
N GLU A 234 39.99 4.17 4.65
CA GLU A 234 38.67 4.80 4.60
C GLU A 234 37.58 3.79 4.25
N LYS A 235 36.44 3.91 4.93
CA LYS A 235 35.20 3.17 4.61
C LYS A 235 34.51 3.76 3.40
N LEU A 236 33.64 2.99 2.72
CA LEU A 236 32.95 3.46 1.51
C LEU A 236 32.20 4.78 1.73
N PHE A 237 31.53 4.94 2.87
CA PHE A 237 30.84 6.21 3.16
C PHE A 237 31.81 7.41 3.28
N ALA A 238 33.02 7.21 3.75
CA ALA A 238 34.02 8.29 3.80
C ALA A 238 34.52 8.67 2.40
N MET A 239 34.59 7.69 1.49
CA MET A 239 34.99 7.92 0.08
C MET A 239 33.92 8.64 -0.75
N ILE A 240 32.64 8.53 -0.38
CA ILE A 240 31.49 9.11 -1.11
C ILE A 240 31.27 10.59 -0.72
N LYS A 241 31.74 11.01 0.43
CA LYS A 241 31.65 12.39 0.91
C LYS A 241 32.64 13.30 0.19
#